data_d6371c62105b15a680f833827a4b79fc
#
_entry.id   d6371c62105b15a680f833827a4b79fc
#
_cell.length_a   1.000
_cell.length_b   1.000
_cell.length_c   1.000
_cell.angle_alpha   90.00
_cell.angle_beta   90.00
_cell.angle_gamma   90.00
#
_symmetry.space_group_name_H-M   'P 1'
#
loop_
_entity.id
_entity.type
_entity.pdbx_description
1 polymer ?
#
loop_
_entity_poly.entity_id
_entity_poly.type
_entity_poly.pdbx_seq_one_letter_code
_entity_poly.pdbx_strand_id
1 'polypeptide(L)'
;MGDAMPARLQLERLLAEDPARLAARMRAPAAARLLAECRAAAAQPARPVLRSLHHFACTGGTLFAKSIAALPCVRLLSEADPFSPLGYQGAFAPRDLISLAKAGSSPPGQAVLARIFQAGLAALAAETRFEGGDLVLRDHSHSHFCTTDACGSGLPQRPSMKELLQADYHLLSLVTVRHPLDSWLSLLRQSWVHFTPGTLEEYARRYHLFLDHYADTPILQYEAFTAAPEAGMAQICQVLELSGSAGFQERMAAQSLSGDSGRSGTSIAARPRRAVPETVAAELQTAPSYGRLCARLGYDPDPQGAAWPGAAVAGPASPDAG
;
A
#
# COMPACT_ATOMS: atom_id res chain seq x y z
N MET A 1 26.52 -17.36 15.70
CA MET A 1 25.31 -16.66 16.15
C MET A 1 24.17 -17.58 15.82
N GLY A 2 23.53 -18.20 16.85
CA GLY A 2 22.47 -19.17 16.62
C GLY A 2 21.16 -18.47 16.31
N ASP A 3 20.53 -18.85 15.20
CA ASP A 3 19.19 -18.44 14.84
C ASP A 3 18.22 -18.80 15.97
N ALA A 4 17.67 -17.79 16.64
CA ALA A 4 16.62 -17.98 17.61
C ALA A 4 15.35 -18.42 16.86
N MET A 5 14.95 -19.66 17.07
CA MET A 5 13.73 -20.24 16.51
C MET A 5 12.51 -19.38 16.92
N PRO A 6 11.59 -19.05 15.99
CA PRO A 6 10.39 -18.26 16.30
C PRO A 6 9.60 -18.84 17.50
N ALA A 7 9.11 -17.96 18.37
CA ALA A 7 8.41 -18.34 19.61
C ALA A 7 7.24 -19.33 19.40
N ARG A 8 6.57 -19.25 18.25
CA ARG A 8 5.48 -20.17 17.86
C ARG A 8 5.98 -21.60 17.66
N LEU A 9 7.11 -21.79 16.96
CA LEU A 9 7.71 -23.12 16.75
C LEU A 9 8.27 -23.71 18.05
N GLN A 10 8.72 -22.85 18.99
CA GLN A 10 9.11 -23.27 20.31
C GLN A 10 7.91 -23.74 21.14
N LEU A 11 6.77 -23.05 21.05
CA LEU A 11 5.53 -23.44 21.71
C LEU A 11 4.96 -24.76 21.17
N GLU A 12 4.93 -24.92 19.85
CA GLU A 12 4.47 -26.17 19.21
C GLU A 12 5.34 -27.38 19.57
N ARG A 13 6.67 -27.18 19.69
CA ARG A 13 7.59 -28.21 20.22
C ARG A 13 7.33 -28.53 21.68
N LEU A 14 7.08 -27.52 22.50
CA LEU A 14 6.79 -27.73 23.96
C LEU A 14 5.44 -28.43 24.15
N LEU A 15 4.45 -28.18 23.28
CA LEU A 15 3.14 -28.85 23.34
C LEU A 15 3.19 -30.28 22.80
N ALA A 16 4.20 -30.64 22.01
CA ALA A 16 4.43 -32.00 21.50
C ALA A 16 5.31 -32.85 22.46
N GLU A 17 5.89 -32.27 23.51
CA GLU A 17 6.67 -33.01 24.51
C GLU A 17 5.78 -33.78 25.47
N ASP A 18 6.30 -34.94 25.97
CA ASP A 18 5.67 -35.74 27.01
C ASP A 18 5.30 -34.86 28.22
N PRO A 19 4.02 -34.86 28.68
CA PRO A 19 3.55 -34.07 29.81
C PRO A 19 4.38 -34.23 31.10
N ALA A 20 4.97 -35.41 31.34
CA ALA A 20 5.81 -35.66 32.50
C ALA A 20 7.17 -34.94 32.42
N ARG A 21 7.76 -34.86 31.23
CA ARG A 21 8.99 -34.10 30.96
C ARG A 21 8.74 -32.61 31.03
N LEU A 22 7.62 -32.16 30.48
CA LEU A 22 7.20 -30.76 30.53
C LEU A 22 6.99 -30.30 31.98
N ALA A 23 6.32 -31.13 32.84
CA ALA A 23 6.11 -30.83 34.24
C ALA A 23 7.40 -30.78 35.04
N ALA A 24 8.40 -31.64 34.74
CA ALA A 24 9.71 -31.61 35.38
C ALA A 24 10.53 -30.35 35.02
N ARG A 25 10.44 -29.90 33.77
CA ARG A 25 11.09 -28.64 33.29
C ARG A 25 10.42 -27.39 33.85
N MET A 26 9.09 -27.41 34.02
CA MET A 26 8.33 -26.30 34.59
C MET A 26 8.67 -25.96 36.05
N ARG A 27 9.36 -26.86 36.76
CA ARG A 27 9.85 -26.60 38.12
C ARG A 27 11.09 -25.71 38.16
N ALA A 28 11.76 -25.49 37.04
CA ALA A 28 12.85 -24.53 36.93
C ALA A 28 12.31 -23.09 36.81
N PRO A 29 12.80 -22.11 37.58
CA PRO A 29 12.32 -20.72 37.57
C PRO A 29 12.31 -20.08 36.16
N ALA A 30 13.30 -20.42 35.32
CA ALA A 30 13.41 -19.95 33.96
C ALA A 30 12.29 -20.50 33.03
N ALA A 31 11.88 -21.76 33.25
CA ALA A 31 10.80 -22.36 32.44
C ALA A 31 9.42 -21.81 32.85
N ALA A 32 9.21 -21.57 34.14
CA ALA A 32 7.98 -20.93 34.62
C ALA A 32 7.83 -19.49 34.06
N ARG A 33 8.93 -18.75 34.02
CA ARG A 33 8.96 -17.41 33.42
C ARG A 33 8.67 -17.44 31.89
N LEU A 34 9.32 -18.32 31.15
CA LEU A 34 9.10 -18.51 29.74
C LEU A 34 7.64 -18.91 29.44
N LEU A 35 7.08 -19.79 30.24
CA LEU A 35 5.67 -20.19 30.10
C LEU A 35 4.70 -19.06 30.41
N ALA A 36 5.01 -18.23 31.42
CA ALA A 36 4.23 -17.04 31.72
C ALA A 36 4.29 -16.01 30.57
N GLU A 37 5.48 -15.80 29.99
CA GLU A 37 5.68 -14.94 28.81
C GLU A 37 4.94 -15.48 27.56
N CYS A 38 5.02 -16.80 27.33
CA CYS A 38 4.26 -17.45 26.24
C CYS A 38 2.74 -17.37 26.45
N ARG A 39 2.26 -17.54 27.69
CA ARG A 39 0.83 -17.38 28.01
C ARG A 39 0.37 -15.95 27.90
N ALA A 40 1.18 -14.96 28.30
CA ALA A 40 0.89 -13.56 28.15
C ALA A 40 0.85 -13.17 26.65
N ALA A 41 1.75 -13.69 25.83
CA ALA A 41 1.75 -13.50 24.39
C ALA A 41 0.56 -14.19 23.70
N ALA A 42 0.17 -15.38 24.14
CA ALA A 42 -1.00 -16.11 23.64
C ALA A 42 -2.34 -15.53 24.14
N ALA A 43 -2.34 -14.86 25.28
CA ALA A 43 -3.53 -14.19 25.84
C ALA A 43 -3.80 -12.82 25.20
N GLN A 44 -2.80 -12.20 24.58
CA GLN A 44 -3.05 -11.06 23.68
C GLN A 44 -3.52 -11.65 22.35
N PRO A 45 -4.78 -11.41 21.95
CA PRO A 45 -5.21 -11.85 20.63
C PRO A 45 -4.29 -11.18 19.61
N ALA A 46 -3.51 -12.00 18.91
CA ALA A 46 -2.68 -11.51 17.81
C ALA A 46 -3.61 -10.73 16.86
N ARG A 47 -3.32 -9.46 16.64
CA ARG A 47 -4.10 -8.65 15.72
C ARG A 47 -4.16 -9.37 14.37
N PRO A 48 -5.33 -9.51 13.77
CA PRO A 48 -5.45 -10.18 12.49
C PRO A 48 -4.58 -9.47 11.44
N VAL A 49 -3.97 -10.25 10.56
CA VAL A 49 -3.19 -9.72 9.45
C VAL A 49 -4.12 -9.09 8.42
N LEU A 50 -3.80 -7.90 7.97
CA LEU A 50 -4.42 -7.22 6.86
C LEU A 50 -3.32 -6.68 5.93
N ARG A 51 -3.51 -6.81 4.64
CA ARG A 51 -2.54 -6.41 3.64
C ARG A 51 -2.96 -5.13 2.96
N SER A 52 -2.01 -4.22 2.70
CA SER A 52 -2.30 -2.95 2.06
C SER A 52 -1.26 -2.56 1.01
N LEU A 53 -1.76 -1.98 -0.08
CA LEU A 53 -0.98 -1.42 -1.16
C LEU A 53 -1.19 0.10 -1.17
N HIS A 54 -0.12 0.84 -1.01
CA HIS A 54 -0.10 2.31 -1.04
C HIS A 54 0.63 2.80 -2.28
N HIS A 55 0.09 3.81 -2.92
CA HIS A 55 0.67 4.37 -4.14
C HIS A 55 0.36 5.86 -4.26
N PHE A 56 1.33 6.65 -4.66
CA PHE A 56 1.07 8.05 -4.99
C PHE A 56 0.32 8.16 -6.34
N ALA A 57 -0.21 9.34 -6.64
CA ALA A 57 -0.99 9.57 -7.85
C ALA A 57 -0.22 9.16 -9.13
N CYS A 58 -0.85 8.34 -9.97
CA CYS A 58 -0.33 7.88 -11.25
C CYS A 58 0.97 7.05 -11.22
N THR A 59 1.34 6.48 -10.07
CA THR A 59 2.54 5.63 -9.92
C THR A 59 2.31 4.16 -10.32
N GLY A 60 1.22 3.85 -11.01
CA GLY A 60 0.95 2.50 -11.50
C GLY A 60 0.07 1.64 -10.58
N GLY A 61 -0.55 2.20 -9.55
CA GLY A 61 -1.35 1.49 -8.56
C GLY A 61 -2.38 0.51 -9.16
N THR A 62 -3.01 0.86 -10.28
CA THR A 62 -3.94 -0.05 -10.99
C THR A 62 -3.24 -1.31 -11.53
N LEU A 63 -2.01 -1.19 -12.06
CA LEU A 63 -1.27 -2.35 -12.55
C LEU A 63 -0.95 -3.31 -11.40
N PHE A 64 -0.39 -2.80 -10.32
CA PHE A 64 -0.07 -3.60 -9.14
C PHE A 64 -1.32 -4.24 -8.52
N ALA A 65 -2.40 -3.47 -8.38
CA ALA A 65 -3.66 -3.99 -7.86
C ALA A 65 -4.25 -5.11 -8.73
N LYS A 66 -4.25 -4.97 -10.06
CA LYS A 66 -4.69 -6.04 -10.98
C LYS A 66 -3.80 -7.28 -10.89
N SER A 67 -2.49 -7.10 -10.76
CA SER A 67 -1.55 -8.21 -10.60
C SER A 67 -1.79 -8.98 -9.29
N ILE A 68 -2.01 -8.26 -8.19
CA ILE A 68 -2.32 -8.86 -6.87
C ILE A 68 -3.71 -9.53 -6.91
N ALA A 69 -4.73 -8.89 -7.48
CA ALA A 69 -6.07 -9.46 -7.61
C ALA A 69 -6.12 -10.72 -8.51
N ALA A 70 -5.10 -10.91 -9.35
CA ALA A 70 -4.97 -12.10 -10.18
C ALA A 70 -4.37 -13.31 -9.43
N LEU A 71 -3.93 -13.15 -8.19
CA LEU A 71 -3.48 -14.25 -7.36
C LEU A 71 -4.66 -15.12 -6.90
N PRO A 72 -4.48 -16.44 -6.77
CA PRO A 72 -5.52 -17.29 -6.22
C PRO A 72 -5.81 -16.92 -4.77
N CYS A 73 -7.05 -17.06 -4.36
CA CYS A 73 -7.50 -16.81 -2.98
C CYS A 73 -7.26 -15.37 -2.46
N VAL A 74 -7.00 -14.41 -3.33
CA VAL A 74 -6.88 -13.00 -2.97
C VAL A 74 -8.18 -12.25 -3.28
N ARG A 75 -8.71 -11.59 -2.25
CA ARG A 75 -9.79 -10.59 -2.38
C ARG A 75 -9.19 -9.20 -2.28
N LEU A 76 -9.29 -8.39 -3.32
CA LEU A 76 -8.74 -7.05 -3.35
C LEU A 76 -9.85 -5.99 -3.37
N LEU A 77 -9.80 -5.06 -2.44
CA LEU A 77 -10.61 -3.84 -2.45
C LEU A 77 -9.75 -2.69 -2.99
N SER A 78 -10.22 -2.07 -4.07
CA SER A 78 -9.50 -0.98 -4.74
C SER A 78 -10.08 0.37 -4.35
N GLU A 79 -9.20 1.38 -4.24
CA GLU A 79 -9.55 2.77 -3.89
C GLU A 79 -10.25 2.90 -2.52
N ALA A 80 -9.74 2.16 -1.53
CA ALA A 80 -10.30 2.15 -0.19
C ALA A 80 -9.92 3.42 0.58
N ASP A 81 -10.89 4.31 0.82
CA ASP A 81 -10.78 5.49 1.67
C ASP A 81 -12.17 5.99 2.08
N PRO A 82 -12.59 5.77 3.34
CA PRO A 82 -13.92 6.18 3.79
C PRO A 82 -14.13 7.69 3.84
N PHE A 83 -13.05 8.46 3.79
CA PHE A 83 -13.09 9.92 3.87
C PHE A 83 -12.89 10.60 2.51
N SER A 84 -12.64 9.85 1.46
CA SER A 84 -12.33 10.41 0.14
C SER A 84 -13.35 11.49 -0.27
N PRO A 85 -12.89 12.68 -0.66
CA PRO A 85 -13.76 13.68 -1.31
C PRO A 85 -14.01 13.30 -2.78
N LEU A 86 -13.19 12.40 -3.35
CA LEU A 86 -13.28 11.92 -4.72
C LEU A 86 -14.24 10.72 -4.75
N GLY A 87 -15.53 11.00 -4.59
CA GLY A 87 -16.55 9.95 -4.58
C GLY A 87 -16.82 9.37 -5.98
N TYR A 88 -17.35 8.14 -6.01
CA TYR A 88 -17.94 7.61 -7.24
C TYR A 88 -19.21 8.40 -7.58
N GLN A 89 -19.14 9.16 -8.65
CA GLN A 89 -20.29 9.91 -9.19
C GLN A 89 -20.90 9.10 -10.36
N GLY A 90 -21.72 8.12 -10.02
CA GLY A 90 -22.53 7.39 -11.00
C GLY A 90 -23.93 7.99 -11.14
N ALA A 91 -24.60 7.76 -12.27
CA ALA A 91 -26.00 8.16 -12.48
C ALA A 91 -27.00 7.55 -11.49
N PHE A 92 -26.58 6.51 -10.79
CA PHE A 92 -27.32 5.84 -9.73
C PHE A 92 -26.66 6.11 -8.40
N ALA A 93 -27.42 6.48 -7.40
CA ALA A 93 -26.94 6.77 -6.05
C ALA A 93 -26.01 5.66 -5.54
N PRO A 94 -24.94 5.99 -4.80
CA PRO A 94 -24.07 5.02 -4.19
C PRO A 94 -24.87 4.03 -3.34
N ARG A 95 -24.51 2.76 -3.43
CA ARG A 95 -25.20 1.69 -2.69
C ARG A 95 -24.50 1.33 -1.39
N ASP A 96 -23.28 1.83 -1.18
CA ASP A 96 -22.57 1.62 0.07
C ASP A 96 -23.07 2.57 1.18
N LEU A 97 -23.03 2.08 2.40
CA LEU A 97 -23.56 2.81 3.56
C LEU A 97 -22.81 4.11 3.84
N ILE A 98 -21.51 4.17 3.58
CA ILE A 98 -20.68 5.37 3.80
C ILE A 98 -21.10 6.49 2.86
N SER A 99 -21.23 6.19 1.57
CA SER A 99 -21.66 7.17 0.57
C SER A 99 -23.08 7.65 0.82
N LEU A 100 -23.98 6.74 1.21
CA LEU A 100 -25.35 7.08 1.58
C LEU A 100 -25.39 8.01 2.82
N ALA A 101 -24.58 7.71 3.85
CA ALA A 101 -24.48 8.52 5.04
C ALA A 101 -23.94 9.93 4.73
N LYS A 102 -22.90 10.01 3.86
CA LYS A 102 -22.32 11.29 3.41
C LYS A 102 -23.30 12.14 2.58
N ALA A 103 -24.15 11.49 1.79
CA ALA A 103 -25.15 12.16 0.94
C ALA A 103 -26.42 12.54 1.68
N GLY A 104 -26.61 12.12 2.92
CA GLY A 104 -27.78 12.43 3.74
C GLY A 104 -27.88 13.91 4.09
N SER A 105 -29.08 14.34 4.54
CA SER A 105 -29.34 15.73 4.96
C SER A 105 -28.55 16.16 6.21
N SER A 106 -28.02 15.21 6.97
CA SER A 106 -27.19 15.43 8.16
C SER A 106 -26.02 14.45 8.11
N PRO A 107 -24.94 14.73 7.34
CA PRO A 107 -23.80 13.86 7.22
C PRO A 107 -23.11 13.64 8.58
N PRO A 108 -22.77 12.40 8.95
CA PRO A 108 -22.09 12.13 10.20
C PRO A 108 -20.64 12.61 10.16
N GLY A 109 -20.07 12.85 11.34
CA GLY A 109 -18.65 13.18 11.48
C GLY A 109 -17.72 12.01 11.12
N GLN A 110 -16.43 12.31 10.88
CA GLN A 110 -15.41 11.35 10.46
C GLN A 110 -15.31 10.11 11.37
N ALA A 111 -15.45 10.28 12.69
CA ALA A 111 -15.40 9.17 13.64
C ALA A 111 -16.52 8.13 13.42
N VAL A 112 -17.70 8.54 12.97
CA VAL A 112 -18.79 7.62 12.64
C VAL A 112 -18.50 6.91 11.32
N LEU A 113 -18.06 7.64 10.30
CA LEU A 113 -17.65 7.05 9.01
C LEU A 113 -16.53 6.04 9.18
N ALA A 114 -15.52 6.34 10.02
CA ALA A 114 -14.45 5.42 10.36
C ALA A 114 -15.00 4.12 10.96
N ARG A 115 -15.87 4.20 11.96
CA ARG A 115 -16.48 3.02 12.61
C ARG A 115 -17.32 2.17 11.65
N ILE A 116 -18.07 2.78 10.75
CA ILE A 116 -18.85 2.07 9.72
C ILE A 116 -17.88 1.29 8.83
N PHE A 117 -16.82 1.95 8.37
CA PHE A 117 -15.80 1.33 7.51
C PHE A 117 -15.08 0.18 8.24
N GLN A 118 -14.60 0.40 9.46
CA GLN A 118 -13.89 -0.62 10.25
C GLN A 118 -14.77 -1.84 10.55
N ALA A 119 -16.05 -1.64 10.90
CA ALA A 119 -16.99 -2.73 11.15
C ALA A 119 -17.25 -3.57 9.89
N GLY A 120 -17.48 -2.92 8.75
CA GLY A 120 -17.66 -3.61 7.46
C GLY A 120 -16.40 -4.35 7.02
N LEU A 121 -15.23 -3.73 7.19
CA LEU A 121 -13.95 -4.34 6.88
C LEU A 121 -13.68 -5.57 7.76
N ALA A 122 -13.97 -5.50 9.06
CA ALA A 122 -13.81 -6.62 9.99
C ALA A 122 -14.66 -7.82 9.60
N ALA A 123 -15.91 -7.59 9.21
CA ALA A 123 -16.81 -8.66 8.72
C ALA A 123 -16.25 -9.30 7.43
N LEU A 124 -15.82 -8.47 6.47
CA LEU A 124 -15.27 -8.97 5.20
C LEU A 124 -13.93 -9.70 5.40
N ALA A 125 -13.06 -9.21 6.29
CA ALA A 125 -11.80 -9.86 6.62
C ALA A 125 -12.01 -11.22 7.30
N ALA A 126 -13.02 -11.33 8.16
CA ALA A 126 -13.40 -12.59 8.80
C ALA A 126 -13.88 -13.61 7.78
N GLU A 127 -14.78 -13.21 6.88
CA GLU A 127 -15.30 -14.07 5.81
C GLU A 127 -14.20 -14.52 4.86
N THR A 128 -13.35 -13.58 4.40
CA THR A 128 -12.24 -13.92 3.51
C THR A 128 -11.29 -14.96 4.13
N ARG A 129 -11.00 -14.83 5.43
CA ARG A 129 -10.19 -15.85 6.15
C ARG A 129 -10.91 -17.18 6.30
N PHE A 130 -12.21 -17.16 6.56
CA PHE A 130 -13.01 -18.39 6.65
C PHE A 130 -12.97 -19.16 5.33
N GLU A 131 -12.99 -18.46 4.20
CA GLU A 131 -12.84 -19.03 2.86
C GLU A 131 -11.38 -19.46 2.54
N GLY A 132 -10.41 -19.24 3.45
CA GLY A 132 -9.00 -19.54 3.23
C GLY A 132 -8.28 -18.53 2.33
N GLY A 133 -8.85 -17.33 2.18
CA GLY A 133 -8.32 -16.27 1.35
C GLY A 133 -7.60 -15.16 2.12
N ASP A 134 -6.97 -14.27 1.37
CA ASP A 134 -6.26 -13.10 1.84
C ASP A 134 -6.95 -11.81 1.38
N LEU A 135 -7.25 -10.92 2.32
CA LEU A 135 -7.79 -9.60 2.02
C LEU A 135 -6.66 -8.59 1.81
N VAL A 136 -6.70 -7.89 0.67
CA VAL A 136 -5.76 -6.83 0.32
C VAL A 136 -6.53 -5.54 0.06
N LEU A 137 -6.08 -4.43 0.66
CA LEU A 137 -6.62 -3.10 0.41
C LEU A 137 -5.68 -2.32 -0.49
N ARG A 138 -6.17 -1.78 -1.60
CA ARG A 138 -5.50 -0.70 -2.32
C ARG A 138 -6.01 0.62 -1.76
N ASP A 139 -5.12 1.31 -1.05
CA ASP A 139 -5.40 2.62 -0.47
C ASP A 139 -5.63 3.68 -1.56
N HIS A 140 -6.63 4.52 -1.35
CA HIS A 140 -6.86 5.69 -2.19
C HIS A 140 -5.98 6.88 -1.76
N SER A 141 -4.67 6.68 -1.71
CA SER A 141 -3.69 7.69 -1.28
C SER A 141 -3.76 9.00 -2.08
N HIS A 142 -4.23 8.93 -3.34
CA HIS A 142 -4.51 10.12 -4.16
C HIS A 142 -5.48 11.07 -3.44
N SER A 143 -6.56 10.55 -2.87
CA SER A 143 -7.57 11.38 -2.19
C SER A 143 -7.04 12.02 -0.90
N HIS A 144 -5.97 11.47 -0.32
CA HIS A 144 -5.33 12.01 0.88
C HIS A 144 -4.21 12.99 0.53
N PHE A 145 -3.29 12.61 -0.34
CA PHE A 145 -2.07 13.38 -0.62
C PHE A 145 -2.19 14.34 -1.81
N CYS A 146 -3.13 14.10 -2.74
CA CYS A 146 -3.30 14.90 -3.95
C CYS A 146 -4.59 15.72 -3.98
N THR A 147 -5.20 15.95 -2.81
CA THR A 147 -6.28 16.93 -2.62
C THR A 147 -5.84 18.01 -1.65
N THR A 148 -6.55 19.12 -1.59
CA THR A 148 -6.34 20.17 -0.59
C THR A 148 -7.30 20.00 0.58
N ASP A 149 -6.94 20.56 1.73
CA ASP A 149 -7.87 20.75 2.85
C ASP A 149 -8.99 21.73 2.50
N ALA A 150 -9.95 21.90 3.40
CA ALA A 150 -11.06 22.85 3.21
C ALA A 150 -10.59 24.31 3.07
N CYS A 151 -9.38 24.64 3.56
CA CYS A 151 -8.78 25.97 3.46
C CYS A 151 -7.95 26.14 2.17
N GLY A 152 -7.76 25.06 1.38
CA GLY A 152 -7.02 25.09 0.13
C GLY A 152 -5.50 25.17 0.26
N SER A 153 -4.94 24.99 1.46
CA SER A 153 -3.54 25.28 1.77
C SER A 153 -2.69 24.08 2.18
N GLY A 154 -3.26 22.91 2.42
CA GLY A 154 -2.51 21.76 2.94
C GLY A 154 -3.10 20.41 2.56
N LEU A 155 -2.57 19.38 3.22
CA LEU A 155 -3.16 18.04 3.17
C LEU A 155 -4.45 17.99 4.03
N PRO A 156 -5.42 17.13 3.68
CA PRO A 156 -6.61 16.93 4.48
C PRO A 156 -6.28 16.55 5.93
N GLN A 157 -6.90 17.23 6.89
CA GLN A 157 -6.77 16.96 8.33
C GLN A 157 -7.65 15.75 8.72
N ARG A 158 -7.21 14.57 8.36
CA ARG A 158 -7.90 13.29 8.61
C ARG A 158 -6.91 12.13 8.65
N PRO A 159 -7.23 11.04 9.34
CA PRO A 159 -6.35 9.88 9.35
C PRO A 159 -6.18 9.27 7.95
N SER A 160 -4.99 8.80 7.65
CA SER A 160 -4.71 7.93 6.50
C SER A 160 -5.30 6.54 6.74
N MET A 161 -5.34 5.72 5.69
CA MET A 161 -5.76 4.33 5.80
C MET A 161 -4.89 3.54 6.79
N LYS A 162 -3.55 3.76 6.76
CA LYS A 162 -2.60 3.15 7.70
C LYS A 162 -2.96 3.50 9.16
N GLU A 163 -3.13 4.79 9.46
CA GLU A 163 -3.47 5.25 10.80
C GLU A 163 -4.84 4.75 11.27
N LEU A 164 -5.81 4.65 10.36
CA LEU A 164 -7.14 4.16 10.67
C LEU A 164 -7.14 2.67 11.08
N LEU A 165 -6.25 1.86 10.51
CA LEU A 165 -6.31 0.40 10.63
C LEU A 165 -5.22 -0.20 11.54
N GLN A 166 -4.12 0.50 11.81
CA GLN A 166 -2.98 -0.04 12.57
C GLN A 166 -3.31 -0.42 14.01
N ALA A 167 -4.38 0.12 14.60
CA ALA A 167 -4.82 -0.25 15.94
C ALA A 167 -5.45 -1.65 15.97
N ASP A 168 -6.20 -2.01 14.93
CA ASP A 168 -7.00 -3.24 14.87
C ASP A 168 -6.28 -4.39 14.14
N TYR A 169 -5.31 -4.07 13.27
CA TYR A 169 -4.64 -5.04 12.40
C TYR A 169 -3.12 -4.99 12.51
N HIS A 170 -2.49 -6.14 12.28
CA HIS A 170 -1.09 -6.20 11.88
C HIS A 170 -1.03 -5.94 10.37
N LEU A 171 -0.53 -4.75 9.97
CA LEU A 171 -0.51 -4.32 8.58
C LEU A 171 0.76 -4.82 7.88
N LEU A 172 0.59 -5.66 6.86
CA LEU A 172 1.62 -5.93 5.86
C LEU A 172 1.41 -4.96 4.71
N SER A 173 2.33 -4.01 4.55
CA SER A 173 2.16 -2.88 3.63
C SER A 173 3.25 -2.85 2.58
N LEU A 174 2.90 -2.41 1.38
CA LEU A 174 3.82 -2.15 0.28
C LEU A 174 3.54 -0.78 -0.33
N VAL A 175 4.58 0.01 -0.54
CA VAL A 175 4.52 1.27 -1.30
C VAL A 175 5.00 1.02 -2.72
N THR A 176 4.27 1.52 -3.70
CA THR A 176 4.74 1.52 -5.08
C THR A 176 5.04 2.93 -5.55
N VAL A 177 6.19 3.07 -6.22
CA VAL A 177 6.68 4.34 -6.73
C VAL A 177 6.94 4.25 -8.23
N ARG A 178 6.99 5.39 -8.88
CA ARG A 178 7.30 5.53 -10.30
C ARG A 178 8.10 6.81 -10.51
N HIS A 179 8.84 6.90 -11.61
CA HIS A 179 9.56 8.11 -11.97
C HIS A 179 8.66 9.35 -11.86
N PRO A 180 9.06 10.38 -11.07
CA PRO A 180 8.18 11.50 -10.74
C PRO A 180 7.67 12.26 -11.98
N LEU A 181 8.53 12.48 -12.99
CA LEU A 181 8.12 13.13 -14.23
C LEU A 181 7.08 12.31 -15.00
N ASP A 182 7.27 10.99 -15.13
CA ASP A 182 6.31 10.13 -15.83
C ASP A 182 4.96 10.05 -15.12
N SER A 183 4.98 10.11 -13.79
CA SER A 183 3.77 10.16 -12.97
C SER A 183 3.06 11.51 -13.12
N TRP A 184 3.81 12.62 -13.11
CA TRP A 184 3.28 13.98 -13.32
C TRP A 184 2.62 14.12 -14.70
N LEU A 185 3.33 13.72 -15.78
CA LEU A 185 2.76 13.71 -17.13
C LEU A 185 1.49 12.86 -17.24
N SER A 186 1.43 11.77 -16.50
CA SER A 186 0.23 10.93 -16.46
C SER A 186 -0.92 11.61 -15.71
N LEU A 187 -0.62 12.30 -14.62
CA LEU A 187 -1.60 13.05 -13.81
C LEU A 187 -2.23 14.20 -14.61
N LEU A 188 -1.40 14.99 -15.29
CA LEU A 188 -1.86 16.08 -16.18
C LEU A 188 -2.79 15.55 -17.27
N ARG A 189 -2.38 14.46 -17.95
CA ARG A 189 -3.20 13.85 -19.00
C ARG A 189 -4.58 13.42 -18.55
N GLN A 190 -4.68 12.94 -17.29
CA GLN A 190 -5.95 12.48 -16.73
C GLN A 190 -6.79 13.61 -16.15
N SER A 191 -6.25 14.85 -16.13
CA SER A 191 -6.88 16.00 -15.46
C SER A 191 -7.18 15.73 -13.98
N TRP A 192 -6.31 14.98 -13.29
CA TRP A 192 -6.49 14.57 -11.90
C TRP A 192 -5.67 15.43 -10.92
N VAL A 193 -5.33 16.65 -11.30
CA VAL A 193 -4.69 17.62 -10.41
C VAL A 193 -5.77 18.25 -9.54
N HIS A 194 -5.87 17.80 -8.29
CA HIS A 194 -6.89 18.25 -7.31
C HIS A 194 -6.26 19.05 -6.17
N PHE A 195 -5.11 19.69 -6.41
CA PHE A 195 -4.39 20.52 -5.45
C PHE A 195 -3.94 21.84 -6.08
N THR A 196 -3.68 22.82 -5.24
CA THR A 196 -3.22 24.15 -5.65
C THR A 196 -1.95 24.52 -4.88
N PRO A 197 -0.91 25.08 -5.54
CA PRO A 197 -0.80 25.26 -6.99
C PRO A 197 -0.64 23.94 -7.75
N GLY A 198 -1.21 23.85 -8.97
CA GLY A 198 -1.12 22.66 -9.82
C GLY A 198 0.20 22.61 -10.59
N THR A 199 1.34 22.53 -9.91
CA THR A 199 2.69 22.57 -10.46
C THR A 199 3.49 21.31 -10.14
N LEU A 200 4.55 21.03 -10.93
CA LEU A 200 5.49 19.94 -10.68
C LEU A 200 6.16 20.07 -9.29
N GLU A 201 6.49 21.28 -8.85
CA GLU A 201 7.10 21.52 -7.54
C GLU A 201 6.15 21.05 -6.41
N GLU A 202 4.88 21.47 -6.45
CA GLU A 202 3.91 21.07 -5.44
C GLU A 202 3.60 19.57 -5.50
N TYR A 203 3.54 18.98 -6.71
CA TYR A 203 3.41 17.53 -6.87
C TYR A 203 4.56 16.78 -6.21
N ALA A 204 5.80 17.22 -6.45
CA ALA A 204 7.00 16.60 -5.87
C ALA A 204 7.05 16.78 -4.34
N ARG A 205 6.67 17.95 -3.82
CA ARG A 205 6.57 18.21 -2.39
C ARG A 205 5.56 17.26 -1.72
N ARG A 206 4.40 17.07 -2.30
CA ARG A 206 3.36 16.14 -1.80
C ARG A 206 3.81 14.69 -1.89
N TYR A 207 4.58 14.34 -2.91
CA TYR A 207 5.15 13.01 -3.03
C TYR A 207 6.19 12.74 -1.92
N HIS A 208 7.01 13.72 -1.55
CA HIS A 208 7.87 13.62 -0.38
C HIS A 208 7.08 13.36 0.89
N LEU A 209 5.99 14.11 1.14
CA LEU A 209 5.12 13.90 2.31
C LEU A 209 4.51 12.49 2.33
N PHE A 210 4.10 11.97 1.17
CA PHE A 210 3.66 10.60 1.05
C PHE A 210 4.75 9.60 1.43
N LEU A 211 5.97 9.77 0.91
CA LEU A 211 7.10 8.89 1.24
C LEU A 211 7.53 8.99 2.71
N ASP A 212 7.42 10.17 3.32
CA ASP A 212 7.70 10.37 4.75
C ASP A 212 6.67 9.65 5.62
N HIS A 213 5.39 9.69 5.21
CA HIS A 213 4.30 9.01 5.92
C HIS A 213 4.45 7.47 5.90
N TYR A 214 5.06 6.93 4.85
CA TYR A 214 5.31 5.50 4.66
C TYR A 214 6.80 5.14 4.74
N ALA A 215 7.61 5.89 5.50
CA ALA A 215 9.07 5.72 5.55
C ALA A 215 9.52 4.34 6.03
N ASP A 216 8.71 3.67 6.85
CA ASP A 216 8.93 2.32 7.39
C ASP A 216 8.40 1.19 6.50
N THR A 217 7.86 1.52 5.31
CA THR A 217 7.19 0.58 4.43
C THR A 217 8.09 0.21 3.25
N PRO A 218 8.22 -1.08 2.90
CA PRO A 218 8.96 -1.52 1.72
C PRO A 218 8.45 -0.83 0.44
N ILE A 219 9.39 -0.46 -0.44
CA ILE A 219 9.11 0.23 -1.70
C ILE A 219 9.40 -0.69 -2.89
N LEU A 220 8.51 -0.71 -3.88
CA LEU A 220 8.70 -1.34 -5.18
C LEU A 220 8.56 -0.30 -6.30
N GLN A 221 9.58 -0.23 -7.16
CA GLN A 221 9.55 0.66 -8.32
C GLN A 221 8.71 0.06 -9.46
N TYR A 222 7.88 0.89 -10.07
CA TYR A 222 7.06 0.53 -11.22
C TYR A 222 7.91 0.03 -12.40
N GLU A 223 9.04 0.68 -12.65
CA GLU A 223 9.96 0.38 -13.74
C GLU A 223 10.62 -0.99 -13.52
N ALA A 224 11.04 -1.29 -12.29
CA ALA A 224 11.59 -2.61 -11.94
C ALA A 224 10.54 -3.72 -12.13
N PHE A 225 9.31 -3.48 -11.69
CA PHE A 225 8.22 -4.42 -11.89
C PHE A 225 7.89 -4.65 -13.37
N THR A 226 7.88 -3.59 -14.20
CA THR A 226 7.56 -3.75 -15.62
C THR A 226 8.70 -4.35 -16.43
N ALA A 227 9.95 -4.23 -15.97
CA ALA A 227 11.11 -4.85 -16.60
C ALA A 227 11.22 -6.35 -16.27
N ALA A 228 10.84 -6.77 -15.07
CA ALA A 228 10.90 -8.15 -14.60
C ALA A 228 9.63 -8.52 -13.79
N PRO A 229 8.46 -8.69 -14.45
CA PRO A 229 7.18 -8.86 -13.77
C PRO A 229 7.12 -10.05 -12.80
N GLU A 230 7.71 -11.18 -13.17
CA GLU A 230 7.73 -12.40 -12.33
C GLU A 230 8.55 -12.18 -11.04
N ALA A 231 9.74 -11.57 -11.16
CA ALA A 231 10.57 -11.24 -10.01
C ALA A 231 9.88 -10.19 -9.10
N GLY A 232 9.28 -9.17 -9.71
CA GLY A 232 8.51 -8.16 -8.99
C GLY A 232 7.30 -8.75 -8.27
N MET A 233 6.59 -9.70 -8.89
CA MET A 233 5.47 -10.39 -8.26
C MET A 233 5.92 -11.28 -7.10
N ALA A 234 7.06 -11.97 -7.23
CA ALA A 234 7.65 -12.74 -6.15
C ALA A 234 7.99 -11.84 -4.95
N GLN A 235 8.54 -10.64 -5.19
CA GLN A 235 8.82 -9.66 -4.14
C GLN A 235 7.52 -9.16 -3.47
N ILE A 236 6.47 -8.87 -4.24
CA ILE A 236 5.15 -8.51 -3.69
C ILE A 236 4.63 -9.62 -2.78
N CYS A 237 4.67 -10.87 -3.25
CA CYS A 237 4.23 -12.03 -2.47
C CYS A 237 5.04 -12.20 -1.19
N GLN A 238 6.34 -11.98 -1.23
CA GLN A 238 7.20 -12.04 -0.05
C GLN A 238 6.84 -10.96 0.99
N VAL A 239 6.68 -9.71 0.54
CA VAL A 239 6.37 -8.57 1.44
C VAL A 239 4.98 -8.68 2.04
N LEU A 240 4.00 -9.08 1.23
CA LEU A 240 2.60 -9.17 1.65
C LEU A 240 2.22 -10.58 2.16
N GLU A 241 3.17 -11.51 2.25
CA GLU A 241 2.92 -12.91 2.65
C GLU A 241 1.76 -13.54 1.87
N LEU A 242 1.80 -13.38 0.52
CA LEU A 242 0.82 -13.93 -0.40
C LEU A 242 1.40 -15.16 -1.12
N SER A 243 0.53 -16.03 -1.63
CA SER A 243 0.90 -17.26 -2.33
C SER A 243 0.42 -17.25 -3.79
N GLY A 244 0.99 -18.13 -4.62
CA GLY A 244 0.45 -18.44 -5.96
C GLY A 244 0.78 -17.42 -7.04
N SER A 245 2.00 -16.86 -7.06
CA SER A 245 2.44 -15.90 -8.08
C SER A 245 2.50 -16.48 -9.51
N ALA A 246 2.71 -17.77 -9.68
CA ALA A 246 2.81 -18.39 -11.00
C ALA A 246 1.54 -18.15 -11.84
N GLY A 247 1.72 -17.76 -13.11
CA GLY A 247 0.64 -17.54 -14.07
C GLY A 247 -0.27 -16.34 -13.74
N PHE A 248 0.21 -15.36 -12.95
CA PHE A 248 -0.61 -14.21 -12.60
C PHE A 248 -0.92 -13.33 -13.82
N GLN A 249 -0.01 -13.25 -14.79
CA GLN A 249 -0.18 -12.38 -15.97
C GLN A 249 -1.35 -12.84 -16.83
N GLU A 250 -1.53 -14.14 -17.02
CA GLU A 250 -2.64 -14.71 -17.78
C GLU A 250 -3.97 -14.43 -17.08
N ARG A 251 -4.01 -14.52 -15.74
CA ARG A 251 -5.21 -14.26 -14.95
C ARG A 251 -5.54 -12.78 -14.81
N MET A 252 -4.55 -11.91 -14.95
CA MET A 252 -4.72 -10.45 -14.80
C MET A 252 -5.70 -9.86 -15.81
N ALA A 253 -5.80 -10.46 -17.00
CA ALA A 253 -6.71 -10.00 -18.06
C ALA A 253 -8.19 -10.02 -17.65
N ALA A 254 -8.55 -10.94 -16.77
CA ALA A 254 -9.92 -11.09 -16.28
C ALA A 254 -10.28 -10.13 -15.13
N GLN A 255 -9.29 -9.38 -14.60
CA GLN A 255 -9.51 -8.51 -13.45
C GLN A 255 -10.05 -7.13 -13.86
N SER A 256 -11.20 -6.75 -13.31
CA SER A 256 -11.77 -5.40 -13.40
C SER A 256 -11.80 -4.77 -12.01
N LEU A 257 -11.23 -3.59 -11.87
CA LEU A 257 -11.14 -2.89 -10.58
C LEU A 257 -11.66 -1.45 -10.71
N SER A 258 -12.17 -0.89 -9.60
CA SER A 258 -12.43 0.53 -9.49
C SER A 258 -11.12 1.34 -9.64
N GLY A 259 -11.21 2.57 -10.15
CA GLY A 259 -10.04 3.40 -10.41
C GLY A 259 -9.15 2.89 -11.55
N ASP A 260 -9.69 2.08 -12.45
CA ASP A 260 -8.98 1.59 -13.63
C ASP A 260 -8.75 2.73 -14.65
N SER A 261 -7.50 3.05 -14.91
CA SER A 261 -7.10 4.08 -15.89
C SER A 261 -7.20 3.62 -17.36
N GLY A 262 -7.95 2.54 -17.64
CA GLY A 262 -8.21 2.06 -19.01
C GLY A 262 -7.05 1.28 -19.65
N ARG A 263 -6.23 0.56 -18.87
CA ARG A 263 -5.29 -0.41 -19.42
C ARG A 263 -6.04 -1.65 -19.91
N SER A 264 -6.13 -1.78 -21.20
CA SER A 264 -6.82 -2.91 -21.88
C SER A 264 -5.88 -4.06 -22.26
N GLY A 265 -4.59 -4.01 -21.95
CA GLY A 265 -3.61 -5.05 -22.34
C GLY A 265 -3.27 -6.00 -21.21
N THR A 266 -3.01 -7.27 -21.54
CA THR A 266 -2.54 -8.33 -20.64
C THR A 266 -1.04 -8.30 -20.44
N SER A 267 -0.30 -7.63 -21.34
CA SER A 267 1.17 -7.58 -21.31
C SER A 267 1.67 -6.50 -20.37
N ILE A 268 2.52 -6.90 -19.43
CA ILE A 268 3.30 -6.01 -18.59
C ILE A 268 4.62 -5.73 -19.29
N ALA A 269 4.82 -4.48 -19.71
CA ALA A 269 6.05 -4.08 -20.38
C ALA A 269 6.42 -2.64 -20.00
N ALA A 270 7.71 -2.36 -20.01
CA ALA A 270 8.24 -1.01 -19.90
C ALA A 270 7.70 -0.16 -21.06
N ARG A 271 7.37 1.09 -20.77
CA ARG A 271 6.91 2.06 -21.77
C ARG A 271 7.90 3.21 -21.84
N PRO A 272 8.21 3.71 -23.04
CA PRO A 272 9.03 4.89 -23.18
C PRO A 272 8.35 6.08 -22.50
N ARG A 273 9.16 7.02 -22.03
CA ARG A 273 8.68 8.30 -21.52
C ARG A 273 7.89 9.01 -22.62
N ARG A 274 6.82 9.68 -22.24
CA ARG A 274 6.06 10.55 -23.13
C ARG A 274 6.86 11.80 -23.45
N ALA A 275 6.59 12.41 -24.59
CA ALA A 275 7.10 13.74 -24.90
C ALA A 275 6.76 14.71 -23.76
N VAL A 276 7.76 15.48 -23.33
CA VAL A 276 7.61 16.48 -22.28
C VAL A 276 7.11 17.78 -22.92
N PRO A 277 5.92 18.29 -22.56
CA PRO A 277 5.44 19.56 -23.05
C PRO A 277 6.38 20.72 -22.65
N GLU A 278 6.47 21.77 -23.45
CA GLU A 278 7.31 22.96 -23.16
C GLU A 278 6.98 23.57 -21.77
N THR A 279 5.70 23.61 -21.41
CA THR A 279 5.26 24.10 -20.09
C THR A 279 5.86 23.30 -18.95
N VAL A 280 5.89 21.97 -19.05
CA VAL A 280 6.50 21.08 -18.05
C VAL A 280 8.02 21.18 -18.10
N ALA A 281 8.62 21.34 -19.28
CA ALA A 281 10.06 21.57 -19.42
C ALA A 281 10.51 22.85 -18.71
N ALA A 282 9.72 23.91 -18.76
CA ALA A 282 9.95 25.14 -18.01
C ALA A 282 9.82 24.92 -16.48
N GLU A 283 8.83 24.15 -16.04
CA GLU A 283 8.67 23.81 -14.62
C GLU A 283 9.86 23.03 -14.06
N LEU A 284 10.49 22.15 -14.82
CA LEU A 284 11.66 21.39 -14.40
C LEU A 284 12.83 22.28 -13.93
N GLN A 285 12.98 23.48 -14.52
CA GLN A 285 14.01 24.44 -14.15
C GLN A 285 13.75 25.12 -12.78
N THR A 286 12.51 25.11 -12.32
CA THR A 286 12.06 25.84 -11.12
C THR A 286 11.48 24.92 -10.04
N ALA A 287 11.67 23.61 -10.18
CA ALA A 287 11.11 22.59 -9.27
C ALA A 287 12.21 21.86 -8.46
N PRO A 288 12.82 22.50 -7.45
CA PRO A 288 13.89 21.87 -6.67
C PRO A 288 13.44 20.61 -5.91
N SER A 289 12.18 20.50 -5.52
CA SER A 289 11.65 19.29 -4.88
C SER A 289 11.62 18.10 -5.84
N TYR A 290 11.43 18.34 -7.13
CA TYR A 290 11.49 17.28 -8.14
C TYR A 290 12.90 16.64 -8.21
N GLY A 291 13.97 17.44 -8.27
CA GLY A 291 15.34 16.92 -8.27
C GLY A 291 15.68 16.11 -7.02
N ARG A 292 15.28 16.62 -5.83
CA ARG A 292 15.44 15.88 -4.57
C ARG A 292 14.65 14.59 -4.54
N LEU A 293 13.44 14.59 -5.10
CA LEU A 293 12.59 13.41 -5.18
C LEU A 293 13.19 12.33 -6.09
N CYS A 294 13.71 12.73 -7.25
CA CYS A 294 14.45 11.81 -8.12
C CYS A 294 15.65 11.20 -7.40
N ALA A 295 16.47 12.00 -6.75
CA ALA A 295 17.61 11.53 -5.98
C ALA A 295 17.18 10.55 -4.86
N ARG A 296 16.14 10.87 -4.11
CA ARG A 296 15.58 10.02 -3.04
C ARG A 296 15.13 8.65 -3.55
N LEU A 297 14.55 8.60 -4.74
CA LEU A 297 14.02 7.38 -5.35
C LEU A 297 15.00 6.67 -6.30
N GLY A 298 16.20 7.22 -6.49
CA GLY A 298 17.22 6.65 -7.38
C GLY A 298 16.92 6.83 -8.86
N TYR A 299 16.18 7.88 -9.24
CA TYR A 299 15.89 8.22 -10.63
C TYR A 299 16.78 9.34 -11.16
N ASP A 300 17.05 9.31 -12.47
CA ASP A 300 17.70 10.41 -13.18
C ASP A 300 16.71 11.57 -13.39
N PRO A 301 16.99 12.79 -12.92
CA PRO A 301 16.12 13.94 -13.13
C PRO A 301 16.10 14.45 -14.58
N ASP A 302 17.03 14.03 -15.44
CA ASP A 302 17.08 14.46 -16.83
C ASP A 302 15.81 13.99 -17.58
N PRO A 303 15.03 14.91 -18.16
CA PRO A 303 13.85 14.56 -18.94
C PRO A 303 14.17 13.72 -20.19
N GLN A 304 15.41 13.77 -20.69
CA GLN A 304 15.87 12.98 -21.83
C GLN A 304 16.50 11.64 -21.39
N GLY A 305 16.81 11.50 -20.10
CA GLY A 305 17.39 10.31 -19.52
C GLY A 305 16.44 9.11 -19.56
N ALA A 306 17.01 7.90 -19.41
CA ALA A 306 16.23 6.69 -19.26
C ALA A 306 15.35 6.79 -18.00
N ALA A 307 14.10 6.36 -18.10
CA ALA A 307 13.19 6.36 -16.96
C ALA A 307 13.71 5.51 -15.78
N TRP A 308 14.62 4.58 -16.06
CA TRP A 308 15.20 3.69 -15.05
C TRP A 308 16.60 3.20 -15.50
N PRO A 309 17.65 3.48 -14.72
CA PRO A 309 19.03 3.10 -15.10
C PRO A 309 19.38 1.61 -14.85
N GLY A 310 18.45 0.75 -14.43
CA GLY A 310 18.69 -0.67 -14.17
C GLY A 310 19.17 -0.95 -12.74
N ALA A 311 18.34 -1.65 -12.01
CA ALA A 311 18.56 -2.40 -10.78
C ALA A 311 19.64 -1.94 -9.79
N ALA A 312 19.23 -1.13 -8.79
CA ALA A 312 19.70 -1.34 -7.43
C ALA A 312 18.46 -1.34 -6.53
N VAL A 313 18.05 -2.52 -6.09
CA VAL A 313 17.08 -2.64 -5.00
C VAL A 313 17.76 -2.08 -3.76
N ALA A 314 17.39 -0.87 -3.36
CA ALA A 314 17.74 -0.37 -2.06
C ALA A 314 16.99 -1.21 -1.02
N GLY A 315 17.71 -2.11 -0.37
CA GLY A 315 17.25 -2.73 0.88
C GLY A 315 16.94 -1.64 1.91
N PRO A 316 16.16 -1.94 2.95
CA PRO A 316 15.88 -0.99 4.00
C PRO A 316 17.19 -0.47 4.56
N ALA A 317 17.33 0.86 4.68
CA ALA A 317 18.48 1.50 5.30
C ALA A 317 18.63 0.92 6.71
N SER A 318 19.77 0.26 6.97
CA SER A 318 20.12 -0.16 8.33
C SER A 318 20.18 1.07 9.23
N PRO A 319 19.58 1.03 10.43
CA PRO A 319 19.59 2.16 11.35
C PRO A 319 20.91 2.34 12.12
N ASP A 320 22.02 1.74 11.69
CA ASP A 320 23.31 1.84 12.38
C ASP A 320 24.40 2.37 11.45
N ALA A 321 24.54 3.70 11.39
CA ALA A 321 25.81 4.36 11.11
C ALA A 321 25.69 5.85 11.52
N GLY A 322 26.11 6.16 12.75
CA GLY A 322 26.26 7.53 13.22
C GLY A 322 26.47 7.58 14.70
#